data_55d813be0f77b90f1556f7ecdad6c304
#
_entry.id   55d813be0f77b90f1556f7ecdad6c304
#
_cell.length_a   1.000
_cell.length_b   1.000
_cell.length_c   1.000
_cell.angle_alpha   90.00
_cell.angle_beta   90.00
_cell.angle_gamma   90.00
#
_symmetry.space_group_name_H-M   'P 1'
#
loop_
_entity.id
_entity.type
_entity.pdbx_description
1 polymer ?
#
loop_
_entity_poly.entity_id
_entity_poly.type
_entity_poly.pdbx_seq_one_letter_code
_entity_poly.pdbx_strand_id
1 'polypeptide(L)'
;TFVWARARASRVSPYKILIMSEMHIESMASGSSESENEDMEEREESEEDDDRPRIYLPDQPLKEDEHLVCDQSAYVMLHQAQTGAPCLSFDIVMDNLGNDRKEFPLTSYIVAGTQASSPHLNNILIVKMSNLHSTYKALEDDDSSDEDDDDEEEDEEKKPQMTFAFIKHQGCVNRIRATNFKNSVLAASWSELGRVEVWNITQQLQAVDEPALLERYNLDSVNNPAKPLYSFTGHQQEGFGLDWCPTEPGVLASGDCRRDIHIWKPNEAGTWTVDQRPLVGHTASIEDIQWSPNERNVLATCSVDRTIRIWDTRAAPHKACMLTAENAHEKDINVISWNSKEPFIASGGDDGFLHVWDLRQFSRSPPVGTFKHHTAPITSVEWNWIEPSVLASAGEDNQVALWDLAVERDDNERIDEDLKNLPPQLLFIHQGQNDIKELHWHKQLPGVIVTTAHTGFNIFKTISV
;
A
#
# COMPACT_ATOMS: atom_id res chain seq x y z
N THR A 1 22.31 -13.91 19.74
CA THR A 1 23.13 -14.19 18.55
C THR A 1 22.18 -14.76 17.51
N PHE A 2 21.65 -13.90 16.67
CA PHE A 2 20.75 -14.31 15.59
C PHE A 2 21.62 -14.82 14.44
N VAL A 3 21.47 -16.09 14.09
CA VAL A 3 22.05 -16.66 12.89
C VAL A 3 20.98 -16.55 11.79
N TRP A 4 21.05 -15.49 11.02
CA TRP A 4 20.38 -15.42 9.72
C TRP A 4 21.07 -16.42 8.80
N ALA A 5 20.33 -17.40 8.33
CA ALA A 5 20.87 -18.39 7.41
C ALA A 5 21.29 -17.67 6.11
N ARG A 6 22.60 -17.73 5.82
CA ARG A 6 23.17 -17.33 4.52
C ARG A 6 22.45 -18.07 3.40
N ALA A 7 21.57 -17.40 2.69
CA ALA A 7 21.02 -17.87 1.44
C ALA A 7 21.35 -16.85 0.33
N ARG A 8 22.41 -17.19 -0.40
CA ARG A 8 22.76 -16.75 -1.75
C ARG A 8 22.92 -15.26 -2.03
N ALA A 9 24.10 -14.75 -1.70
CA ALA A 9 24.71 -13.70 -2.51
C ALA A 9 24.99 -14.27 -3.92
N SER A 10 24.17 -13.94 -4.91
CA SER A 10 24.47 -14.12 -6.32
C SER A 10 24.31 -12.79 -7.06
N ARG A 11 25.47 -12.09 -7.16
CA ARG A 11 25.84 -11.27 -8.31
C ARG A 11 24.91 -10.12 -8.72
N VAL A 12 24.66 -9.21 -7.83
CA VAL A 12 24.60 -7.78 -8.17
C VAL A 12 25.46 -7.12 -7.11
N SER A 13 26.30 -6.16 -7.48
CA SER A 13 27.06 -5.35 -6.51
C SER A 13 26.04 -4.83 -5.48
N PRO A 14 26.22 -5.09 -4.18
CA PRO A 14 25.16 -4.88 -3.22
C PRO A 14 24.83 -3.41 -2.95
N TYR A 15 25.47 -2.48 -3.59
CA TYR A 15 25.46 -1.07 -3.19
C TYR A 15 25.35 -0.12 -4.39
N LYS A 16 24.25 -0.17 -5.09
CA LYS A 16 23.56 1.05 -5.45
C LYS A 16 22.39 1.14 -4.46
N ILE A 17 22.65 1.75 -3.30
CA ILE A 17 21.59 2.39 -2.55
C ILE A 17 21.10 3.50 -3.47
N LEU A 18 20.23 3.15 -4.39
CA LEU A 18 19.45 4.09 -5.11
C LEU A 18 18.35 4.56 -4.13
N ILE A 19 18.74 5.46 -3.24
CA ILE A 19 17.78 6.38 -2.65
C ILE A 19 17.41 7.31 -3.78
N MET A 20 16.63 6.80 -4.68
CA MET A 20 15.98 7.61 -5.66
C MET A 20 14.65 8.01 -5.06
N SER A 21 14.66 9.13 -4.36
CA SER A 21 13.54 10.02 -4.41
C SER A 21 13.45 10.44 -5.87
N GLU A 22 12.44 10.02 -6.53
CA GLU A 22 12.30 10.17 -7.96
C GLU A 22 11.78 11.51 -8.38
N MET A 23 12.24 12.51 -7.71
CA MET A 23 11.97 13.88 -8.00
C MET A 23 13.32 14.56 -8.14
N HIS A 24 13.70 14.85 -9.37
CA HIS A 24 14.83 15.73 -9.67
C HIS A 24 14.37 17.18 -9.57
N ILE A 25 15.31 18.09 -9.29
CA ILE A 25 15.05 19.53 -9.25
C ILE A 25 15.53 20.11 -10.57
N GLU A 26 14.62 20.66 -11.37
CA GLU A 26 14.95 21.45 -12.56
C GLU A 26 14.82 22.95 -12.26
N SER A 27 15.81 23.76 -12.66
CA SER A 27 15.74 25.20 -12.59
C SER A 27 15.14 25.78 -13.87
N MET A 28 14.20 26.70 -13.76
CA MET A 28 13.66 27.43 -14.91
C MET A 28 14.67 28.45 -15.38
N ALA A 29 15.33 28.24 -16.49
CA ALA A 29 16.17 29.23 -17.15
C ALA A 29 15.31 30.39 -17.66
N SER A 30 15.32 31.50 -16.99
CA SER A 30 14.74 32.75 -17.48
C SER A 30 15.74 33.45 -18.42
N GLY A 31 15.47 33.40 -19.72
CA GLY A 31 16.21 34.17 -20.70
C GLY A 31 15.90 35.68 -20.59
N SER A 32 16.90 36.49 -20.35
CA SER A 32 16.85 37.92 -20.68
C SER A 32 18.22 38.43 -21.07
N SER A 33 18.20 39.16 -22.16
CA SER A 33 19.19 39.81 -23.00
C SER A 33 20.20 40.71 -22.34
N GLU A 34 21.43 40.64 -22.89
CA GLU A 34 22.52 41.62 -23.13
C GLU A 34 22.49 43.00 -22.47
N SER A 35 23.59 43.31 -21.78
CA SER A 35 24.32 44.59 -21.98
C SER A 35 25.74 44.51 -21.44
N GLU A 36 26.66 44.86 -22.32
CA GLU A 36 28.11 44.99 -22.11
C GLU A 36 28.45 46.00 -20.99
N ASN A 37 29.47 45.70 -20.18
CA ASN A 37 30.54 46.66 -19.83
C ASN A 37 31.72 45.97 -19.12
N GLU A 38 32.88 46.49 -19.43
CA GLU A 38 34.24 46.02 -19.17
C GLU A 38 34.71 46.19 -17.72
N ASP A 39 35.74 45.37 -17.41
CA ASP A 39 36.81 45.51 -16.43
C ASP A 39 36.53 45.52 -14.91
N MET A 40 36.85 44.38 -14.30
CA MET A 40 37.83 44.31 -13.20
C MET A 40 38.09 42.81 -12.86
N GLU A 41 39.37 42.43 -12.87
CA GLU A 41 39.85 41.11 -12.40
C GLU A 41 39.69 40.98 -10.88
N GLU A 42 38.73 40.19 -10.45
CA GLU A 42 38.78 39.45 -9.17
C GLU A 42 38.50 37.97 -9.49
N ARG A 43 39.37 37.10 -8.98
CA ARG A 43 39.21 35.65 -9.07
C ARG A 43 37.99 35.26 -8.24
N GLU A 44 36.85 35.25 -8.87
CA GLU A 44 35.70 34.47 -8.40
C GLU A 44 35.98 33.01 -8.77
N GLU A 45 36.01 32.16 -7.77
CA GLU A 45 35.83 30.73 -7.94
C GLU A 45 34.49 30.58 -8.68
N SER A 46 34.54 30.15 -9.95
CA SER A 46 33.36 29.84 -10.72
C SER A 46 32.61 28.72 -9.98
N GLU A 47 31.53 29.06 -9.32
CA GLU A 47 30.44 28.12 -9.11
C GLU A 47 29.97 27.74 -10.53
N GLU A 48 30.53 26.66 -11.06
CA GLU A 48 29.91 25.99 -12.18
C GLU A 48 28.53 25.58 -11.69
N ASP A 49 27.52 26.30 -12.14
CA ASP A 49 26.11 25.96 -11.95
C ASP A 49 25.95 24.56 -12.55
N ASP A 50 25.98 23.53 -11.68
CA ASP A 50 25.86 22.14 -12.09
C ASP A 50 24.38 21.92 -12.41
N ASP A 51 24.01 22.15 -13.65
CA ASP A 51 22.66 21.98 -14.23
C ASP A 51 22.18 20.52 -14.19
N ARG A 52 22.91 19.65 -13.51
CA ARG A 52 22.51 18.25 -13.32
C ARG A 52 21.41 18.12 -12.29
N PRO A 53 20.36 17.34 -12.57
CA PRO A 53 19.28 17.11 -11.64
C PRO A 53 19.83 16.52 -10.34
N ARG A 54 19.47 17.14 -9.20
CA ARG A 54 19.87 16.68 -7.87
C ARG A 54 18.83 15.71 -7.33
N ILE A 55 19.31 14.71 -6.60
CA ILE A 55 18.43 13.81 -5.85
C ILE A 55 17.75 14.62 -4.73
N TYR A 56 16.42 14.62 -4.72
CA TYR A 56 15.64 15.26 -3.67
C TYR A 56 15.50 14.33 -2.46
N LEU A 57 15.91 14.83 -1.30
CA LEU A 57 15.63 14.18 -0.01
C LEU A 57 14.48 14.93 0.70
N PRO A 58 13.52 14.23 1.30
CA PRO A 58 12.29 14.82 1.83
C PRO A 58 12.49 15.95 2.86
N ASP A 59 13.64 16.00 3.52
CA ASP A 59 13.97 17.02 4.54
C ASP A 59 14.57 18.30 3.95
N GLN A 60 14.79 18.36 2.64
CA GLN A 60 15.37 19.52 1.97
C GLN A 60 14.25 20.44 1.46
N PRO A 61 14.23 21.74 1.85
CA PRO A 61 13.27 22.68 1.28
C PRO A 61 13.58 22.94 -0.19
N LEU A 62 12.56 22.90 -1.03
CA LEU A 62 12.64 23.32 -2.43
C LEU A 62 12.76 24.85 -2.50
N LYS A 63 13.56 25.36 -3.44
CA LYS A 63 13.57 26.78 -3.77
C LYS A 63 12.32 27.15 -4.59
N GLU A 64 12.00 28.45 -4.70
CA GLU A 64 10.77 28.90 -5.39
C GLU A 64 10.73 28.57 -6.90
N ASP A 65 11.89 28.33 -7.50
CA ASP A 65 12.10 28.02 -8.91
C ASP A 65 12.38 26.51 -9.17
N GLU A 66 12.43 25.71 -8.12
CA GLU A 66 12.65 24.27 -8.21
C GLU A 66 11.33 23.50 -8.21
N HIS A 67 11.19 22.53 -9.11
CA HIS A 67 10.08 21.58 -9.14
C HIS A 67 10.60 20.16 -9.24
N LEU A 68 9.81 19.26 -8.69
CA LEU A 68 10.19 17.84 -8.61
C LEU A 68 9.81 17.12 -9.92
N VAL A 69 10.74 16.38 -10.48
CA VAL A 69 10.57 15.56 -11.67
C VAL A 69 10.83 14.09 -11.32
N CYS A 70 9.96 13.20 -11.80
CA CYS A 70 10.07 11.78 -11.55
C CYS A 70 11.19 11.13 -12.38
N ASP A 71 12.10 10.41 -11.75
CA ASP A 71 13.11 9.61 -12.44
C ASP A 71 12.52 8.27 -12.90
N GLN A 72 12.23 8.18 -14.18
CA GLN A 72 11.66 6.98 -14.81
C GLN A 72 12.65 5.78 -14.79
N SER A 73 13.96 6.03 -14.67
CA SER A 73 14.96 4.96 -14.65
C SER A 73 14.95 4.13 -13.35
N ALA A 74 14.32 4.63 -12.31
CA ALA A 74 14.19 3.95 -11.03
C ALA A 74 13.03 2.94 -10.98
N TYR A 75 12.15 2.97 -11.98
CA TYR A 75 11.02 2.05 -12.09
C TYR A 75 11.20 1.08 -13.25
N VAL A 76 10.90 -0.17 -12.98
CA VAL A 76 10.62 -1.14 -14.03
C VAL A 76 9.27 -0.83 -14.67
N MET A 77 8.31 -0.36 -13.84
CA MET A 77 6.97 0.01 -14.26
C MET A 77 6.39 1.04 -13.28
N LEU A 78 5.81 2.12 -13.80
CA LEU A 78 5.04 3.09 -13.01
C LEU A 78 3.85 3.56 -13.85
N HIS A 79 2.63 3.27 -13.40
CA HIS A 79 1.40 3.77 -13.98
C HIS A 79 0.51 4.42 -12.93
N GLN A 80 -0.18 5.47 -13.33
CA GLN A 80 -1.11 6.22 -12.48
C GLN A 80 -2.52 6.04 -13.00
N ALA A 81 -3.48 5.92 -12.09
CA ALA A 81 -4.89 5.77 -12.41
C ALA A 81 -5.74 6.66 -11.50
N GLN A 82 -6.72 7.36 -12.09
CA GLN A 82 -7.64 8.21 -11.34
C GLN A 82 -9.04 7.62 -11.34
N THR A 83 -9.71 7.74 -10.20
CA THR A 83 -11.12 7.41 -10.01
C THR A 83 -11.93 8.68 -9.77
N GLY A 84 -13.23 8.67 -10.07
CA GLY A 84 -14.07 9.86 -9.96
C GLY A 84 -14.22 10.42 -8.53
N ALA A 85 -13.85 9.65 -7.51
CA ALA A 85 -13.72 10.05 -6.11
C ALA A 85 -12.53 9.33 -5.49
N PRO A 86 -11.86 9.92 -4.48
CA PRO A 86 -10.79 9.26 -3.74
C PRO A 86 -11.25 7.93 -3.14
N CYS A 87 -10.34 6.99 -2.99
CA CYS A 87 -10.59 5.73 -2.30
C CYS A 87 -9.73 5.67 -1.03
N LEU A 88 -10.36 5.48 0.14
CA LEU A 88 -9.63 5.28 1.40
C LEU A 88 -8.98 3.90 1.46
N SER A 89 -9.66 2.90 0.90
CA SER A 89 -9.24 1.51 1.02
C SER A 89 -9.51 0.74 -0.26
N PHE A 90 -8.64 -0.21 -0.54
CA PHE A 90 -8.76 -1.16 -1.64
C PHE A 90 -8.19 -2.51 -1.24
N ASP A 91 -8.39 -3.52 -2.07
CA ASP A 91 -7.70 -4.81 -1.96
C ASP A 91 -7.45 -5.39 -3.36
N ILE A 92 -6.40 -6.19 -3.47
CA ILE A 92 -6.03 -6.86 -4.72
C ILE A 92 -6.86 -8.13 -4.86
N VAL A 93 -7.56 -8.23 -5.99
CA VAL A 93 -8.35 -9.43 -6.31
C VAL A 93 -7.50 -10.40 -7.09
N MET A 94 -7.36 -11.62 -6.57
CA MET A 94 -6.64 -12.70 -7.24
C MET A 94 -7.39 -13.12 -8.50
N ASP A 95 -6.68 -13.15 -9.62
CA ASP A 95 -7.19 -13.56 -10.94
C ASP A 95 -6.80 -15.01 -11.29
N ASN A 96 -7.29 -15.49 -12.43
CA ASN A 96 -6.99 -16.82 -12.96
C ASN A 96 -5.89 -16.81 -14.04
N LEU A 97 -5.17 -15.70 -14.22
CA LEU A 97 -4.12 -15.57 -15.24
C LEU A 97 -2.79 -16.21 -14.81
N GLY A 98 -2.71 -16.70 -13.56
CA GLY A 98 -1.55 -17.38 -13.02
C GLY A 98 -0.76 -16.54 -12.01
N ASN A 99 0.15 -17.21 -11.30
CA ASN A 99 1.03 -16.61 -10.30
C ASN A 99 2.43 -16.37 -10.90
N ASP A 100 3.23 -15.54 -10.21
CA ASP A 100 4.61 -15.21 -10.61
C ASP A 100 4.75 -14.65 -12.03
N ARG A 101 3.78 -13.88 -12.48
CA ARG A 101 3.80 -13.24 -13.79
C ARG A 101 4.81 -12.10 -13.81
N LYS A 102 5.76 -12.17 -14.75
CA LYS A 102 6.85 -11.19 -14.90
C LYS A 102 6.92 -10.58 -16.29
N GLU A 103 6.23 -11.20 -17.26
CA GLU A 103 6.24 -10.77 -18.65
C GLU A 103 5.19 -9.69 -18.88
N PHE A 104 5.59 -8.60 -19.51
CA PHE A 104 4.71 -7.50 -19.89
C PHE A 104 3.96 -7.80 -21.22
N PRO A 105 2.76 -7.25 -21.41
CA PRO A 105 2.02 -6.37 -20.50
C PRO A 105 1.35 -7.13 -19.35
N LEU A 106 1.32 -6.50 -18.17
CA LEU A 106 0.69 -7.05 -16.99
C LEU A 106 -0.80 -6.68 -16.91
N THR A 107 -1.55 -7.45 -16.12
CA THR A 107 -2.95 -7.17 -15.77
C THR A 107 -3.16 -7.37 -14.29
N SER A 108 -3.87 -6.45 -13.64
CA SER A 108 -4.22 -6.47 -12.23
C SER A 108 -5.70 -6.18 -12.03
N TYR A 109 -6.31 -6.80 -11.01
CA TYR A 109 -7.68 -6.54 -10.58
C TYR A 109 -7.67 -6.06 -9.13
N ILE A 110 -8.40 -4.98 -8.87
CA ILE A 110 -8.60 -4.47 -7.52
C ILE A 110 -10.08 -4.25 -7.23
N VAL A 111 -10.43 -4.30 -5.96
CA VAL A 111 -11.69 -3.79 -5.44
C VAL A 111 -11.38 -2.61 -4.54
N ALA A 112 -12.11 -1.50 -4.70
CA ALA A 112 -11.87 -0.29 -3.94
C ALA A 112 -13.17 0.35 -3.46
N GLY A 113 -13.12 1.10 -2.39
CA GLY A 113 -14.25 1.82 -1.83
C GLY A 113 -14.06 3.32 -1.91
N THR A 114 -15.04 4.04 -2.44
CA THR A 114 -14.94 5.50 -2.60
C THR A 114 -15.25 6.27 -1.33
N GLN A 115 -14.66 7.46 -1.24
CA GLN A 115 -14.94 8.49 -0.25
C GLN A 115 -15.45 9.75 -0.97
N ALA A 116 -16.73 9.74 -1.35
CA ALA A 116 -17.37 10.89 -1.98
C ALA A 116 -17.90 11.86 -0.93
N SER A 117 -18.08 13.11 -1.31
CA SER A 117 -18.58 14.19 -0.44
C SER A 117 -20.01 13.98 0.10
N SER A 118 -20.78 13.06 -0.49
CA SER A 118 -22.14 12.73 -0.07
C SER A 118 -22.31 11.21 0.07
N PRO A 119 -22.93 10.72 1.16
CA PRO A 119 -23.02 9.27 1.44
C PRO A 119 -23.64 8.43 0.32
N HIS A 120 -24.61 8.98 -0.43
CA HIS A 120 -25.30 8.29 -1.51
C HIS A 120 -24.53 8.24 -2.84
N LEU A 121 -23.41 8.95 -2.94
CA LEU A 121 -22.56 8.97 -4.14
C LEU A 121 -21.45 7.92 -4.08
N ASN A 122 -21.30 7.26 -2.94
CA ASN A 122 -20.27 6.26 -2.76
C ASN A 122 -20.55 4.97 -3.51
N ASN A 123 -19.48 4.32 -3.91
CA ASN A 123 -19.53 3.07 -4.65
C ASN A 123 -18.40 2.13 -4.17
N ILE A 124 -18.62 0.85 -4.36
CA ILE A 124 -17.56 -0.15 -4.45
C ILE A 124 -17.19 -0.23 -5.93
N LEU A 125 -15.93 -0.05 -6.24
CA LEU A 125 -15.35 -0.13 -7.58
C LEU A 125 -14.69 -1.48 -7.75
N ILE A 126 -15.00 -2.18 -8.83
CA ILE A 126 -14.26 -3.34 -9.30
C ILE A 126 -13.50 -2.87 -10.53
N VAL A 127 -12.18 -2.86 -10.45
CA VAL A 127 -11.30 -2.25 -11.45
C VAL A 127 -10.40 -3.31 -12.04
N LYS A 128 -10.34 -3.34 -13.37
CA LYS A 128 -9.32 -4.04 -14.15
C LYS A 128 -8.36 -3.01 -14.71
N MET A 129 -7.10 -3.13 -14.35
CA MET A 129 -5.98 -2.41 -14.96
C MET A 129 -5.24 -3.38 -15.87
N SER A 130 -5.18 -3.09 -17.15
CA SER A 130 -4.58 -3.96 -18.18
C SER A 130 -3.68 -3.16 -19.11
N ASN A 131 -2.95 -3.88 -19.96
CA ASN A 131 -1.95 -3.29 -20.84
C ASN A 131 -0.88 -2.49 -20.09
N LEU A 132 -0.50 -3.01 -18.91
CA LEU A 132 0.53 -2.39 -18.08
C LEU A 132 1.89 -2.81 -18.61
N HIS A 133 2.52 -1.96 -19.40
CA HIS A 133 3.85 -2.16 -19.96
C HIS A 133 4.95 -1.71 -19.00
N SER A 134 6.18 -2.12 -19.27
CA SER A 134 7.35 -1.53 -18.64
C SER A 134 7.45 -0.05 -19.05
N THR A 135 7.74 0.82 -18.09
CA THR A 135 8.02 2.24 -18.31
C THR A 135 9.50 2.56 -18.14
N TYR A 136 10.32 1.53 -17.96
CA TYR A 136 11.74 1.68 -17.79
C TYR A 136 12.36 2.31 -19.04
N LYS A 137 12.95 3.49 -18.89
CA LYS A 137 13.81 4.11 -19.90
C LYS A 137 15.24 3.97 -19.37
N ALA A 138 16.09 3.22 -20.10
CA ALA A 138 17.52 3.27 -19.84
C ALA A 138 17.98 4.72 -20.05
N LEU A 139 18.93 5.18 -19.25
CA LEU A 139 19.63 6.43 -19.53
C LEU A 139 20.41 6.18 -20.82
N GLU A 140 19.81 6.48 -21.96
CA GLU A 140 20.50 6.46 -23.25
C GLU A 140 21.37 7.72 -23.29
N ASP A 141 22.63 7.52 -23.71
CA ASP A 141 23.54 8.62 -24.01
C ASP A 141 22.88 9.54 -25.05
N ASP A 142 22.82 10.81 -24.75
CA ASP A 142 22.06 11.91 -25.37
C ASP A 142 22.56 12.26 -26.80
N ASP A 143 22.74 11.29 -27.68
CA ASP A 143 23.36 11.49 -29.01
C ASP A 143 22.59 10.88 -30.22
N SER A 144 21.27 10.71 -30.13
CA SER A 144 20.46 10.35 -31.32
C SER A 144 19.20 11.21 -31.43
N SER A 145 19.36 12.36 -32.05
CA SER A 145 18.28 13.22 -32.53
C SER A 145 17.77 12.72 -33.90
N ASP A 146 17.06 11.61 -33.92
CA ASP A 146 16.20 11.26 -35.05
C ASP A 146 14.85 10.84 -34.46
N GLU A 147 13.98 11.83 -34.21
CA GLU A 147 12.57 11.65 -33.90
C GLU A 147 11.87 11.18 -35.19
N ASP A 148 11.70 9.88 -35.35
CA ASP A 148 10.85 9.31 -36.38
C ASP A 148 9.39 9.33 -35.90
N ASP A 149 8.47 9.86 -36.73
CA ASP A 149 7.01 9.92 -36.48
C ASP A 149 6.35 8.55 -36.21
N ASP A 150 7.07 7.45 -36.37
CA ASP A 150 6.60 6.07 -36.09
C ASP A 150 6.51 5.76 -34.59
N ASP A 151 7.21 6.50 -33.71
CA ASP A 151 7.20 6.26 -32.25
C ASP A 151 5.87 6.67 -31.61
N GLU A 152 5.14 7.64 -32.13
CA GLU A 152 3.86 8.09 -31.55
C GLU A 152 2.75 7.03 -31.69
N GLU A 153 2.70 6.23 -32.74
CA GLU A 153 1.69 5.18 -32.94
C GLU A 153 1.96 3.97 -32.00
N GLU A 154 3.23 3.61 -31.79
CA GLU A 154 3.60 2.54 -30.85
C GLU A 154 3.29 2.93 -29.39
N ASP A 155 3.45 4.18 -29.02
CA ASP A 155 3.14 4.68 -27.68
C ASP A 155 1.64 4.66 -27.38
N GLU A 156 0.77 4.88 -28.37
CA GLU A 156 -0.68 4.77 -28.22
C GLU A 156 -1.13 3.32 -27.93
N GLU A 157 -0.54 2.32 -28.58
CA GLU A 157 -0.86 0.91 -28.35
C GLU A 157 -0.39 0.42 -26.97
N LYS A 158 0.66 1.02 -26.41
CA LYS A 158 1.22 0.68 -25.09
C LYS A 158 0.53 1.38 -23.93
N LYS A 159 -0.44 2.28 -24.17
CA LYS A 159 -1.14 2.99 -23.11
C LYS A 159 -1.88 2.03 -22.15
N PRO A 160 -1.74 2.22 -20.84
CA PRO A 160 -2.47 1.42 -19.86
C PRO A 160 -3.97 1.64 -20.01
N GLN A 161 -4.73 0.57 -19.81
CA GLN A 161 -6.18 0.59 -19.90
C GLN A 161 -6.81 0.32 -18.54
N MET A 162 -7.85 1.09 -18.20
CA MET A 162 -8.62 0.90 -16.97
C MET A 162 -10.09 0.70 -17.31
N THR A 163 -10.64 -0.41 -16.82
CA THR A 163 -12.06 -0.75 -16.94
C THR A 163 -12.64 -0.98 -15.56
N PHE A 164 -13.86 -0.49 -15.30
CA PHE A 164 -14.48 -0.62 -13.99
C PHE A 164 -15.98 -0.89 -14.06
N ALA A 165 -16.44 -1.64 -13.06
CA ALA A 165 -17.84 -1.84 -12.73
C ALA A 165 -18.13 -1.29 -11.33
N PHE A 166 -19.36 -0.83 -11.09
CA PHE A 166 -19.74 -0.15 -9.86
C PHE A 166 -20.83 -0.93 -9.11
N ILE A 167 -20.72 -0.94 -7.78
CA ILE A 167 -21.81 -1.32 -6.88
C ILE A 167 -22.12 -0.10 -6.00
N LYS A 168 -23.40 0.33 -5.98
CA LYS A 168 -23.84 1.42 -5.09
C LYS A 168 -23.61 1.04 -3.63
N HIS A 169 -22.94 1.91 -2.88
CA HIS A 169 -22.70 1.76 -1.47
C HIS A 169 -23.24 2.96 -0.69
N GLN A 170 -23.77 2.72 0.51
CA GLN A 170 -24.28 3.78 1.37
C GLN A 170 -23.22 4.19 2.38
N GLY A 171 -22.79 5.46 2.32
CA GLY A 171 -21.71 6.00 3.12
C GLY A 171 -20.32 5.74 2.51
N CYS A 172 -19.32 6.45 3.00
CA CYS A 172 -17.92 6.22 2.66
C CYS A 172 -17.51 4.79 3.03
N VAL A 173 -16.64 4.20 2.24
CA VAL A 173 -16.04 2.90 2.54
C VAL A 173 -14.73 3.13 3.27
N ASN A 174 -14.73 2.90 4.59
CA ASN A 174 -13.54 3.09 5.43
C ASN A 174 -12.51 1.97 5.22
N ARG A 175 -12.97 0.73 5.00
CA ARG A 175 -12.12 -0.44 4.72
C ARG A 175 -12.85 -1.41 3.80
N ILE A 176 -12.10 -2.01 2.87
CA ILE A 176 -12.60 -3.09 2.02
C ILE A 176 -11.58 -4.21 1.93
N ARG A 177 -12.05 -5.47 1.98
CA ARG A 177 -11.19 -6.66 1.86
C ARG A 177 -11.87 -7.72 1.02
N ALA A 178 -11.12 -8.31 0.09
CA ALA A 178 -11.61 -9.34 -0.82
C ALA A 178 -11.15 -10.75 -0.39
N THR A 179 -11.94 -11.74 -0.74
CA THR A 179 -11.57 -13.15 -0.54
C THR A 179 -12.22 -14.05 -1.57
N ASN A 180 -11.57 -15.16 -1.86
CA ASN A 180 -12.17 -16.23 -2.62
C ASN A 180 -12.94 -17.16 -1.66
N PHE A 181 -14.23 -17.33 -1.88
CA PHE A 181 -15.07 -18.21 -1.09
C PHE A 181 -15.91 -19.13 -1.97
N LYS A 182 -15.65 -20.44 -1.88
CA LYS A 182 -16.23 -21.43 -2.79
C LYS A 182 -15.94 -21.06 -4.25
N ASN A 183 -16.98 -20.83 -5.06
CA ASN A 183 -16.87 -20.46 -6.48
C ASN A 183 -17.15 -18.98 -6.72
N SER A 184 -17.03 -18.15 -5.70
CA SER A 184 -17.34 -16.72 -5.77
C SER A 184 -16.20 -15.90 -5.19
N VAL A 185 -16.04 -14.70 -5.71
CA VAL A 185 -15.21 -13.67 -5.11
C VAL A 185 -16.10 -12.77 -4.28
N LEU A 186 -15.75 -12.61 -3.02
CA LEU A 186 -16.48 -11.78 -2.07
C LEU A 186 -15.65 -10.57 -1.68
N ALA A 187 -16.33 -9.46 -1.40
CA ALA A 187 -15.74 -8.30 -0.75
C ALA A 187 -16.51 -7.99 0.54
N ALA A 188 -15.80 -7.69 1.63
CA ALA A 188 -16.39 -7.11 2.82
C ALA A 188 -16.05 -5.62 2.85
N SER A 189 -17.05 -4.77 3.13
CA SER A 189 -16.88 -3.33 3.25
C SER A 189 -17.28 -2.84 4.64
N TRP A 190 -16.47 -1.95 5.21
CA TRP A 190 -16.79 -1.15 6.39
C TRP A 190 -17.35 0.21 5.95
N SER A 191 -18.54 0.54 6.36
CA SER A 191 -19.17 1.83 6.06
C SER A 191 -19.05 2.83 7.21
N GLU A 192 -18.81 4.11 6.91
CA GLU A 192 -18.89 5.22 7.89
C GLU A 192 -20.20 5.22 8.70
N LEU A 193 -21.25 4.57 8.17
CA LEU A 193 -22.54 4.47 8.82
C LEU A 193 -22.64 3.36 9.90
N GLY A 194 -21.51 2.75 10.28
CA GLY A 194 -21.47 1.71 11.30
C GLY A 194 -21.98 0.36 10.82
N ARG A 195 -21.82 0.04 9.56
CA ARG A 195 -22.25 -1.24 8.96
C ARG A 195 -21.06 -1.95 8.34
N VAL A 196 -21.06 -3.27 8.49
CA VAL A 196 -20.15 -4.14 7.71
C VAL A 196 -21.03 -4.98 6.78
N GLU A 197 -20.71 -4.97 5.50
CA GLU A 197 -21.50 -5.62 4.46
C GLU A 197 -20.62 -6.57 3.64
N VAL A 198 -21.18 -7.73 3.31
CA VAL A 198 -20.50 -8.74 2.46
C VAL A 198 -21.19 -8.76 1.11
N TRP A 199 -20.41 -8.61 0.06
CA TRP A 199 -20.84 -8.50 -1.33
C TRP A 199 -20.29 -9.65 -2.17
N ASN A 200 -21.08 -10.16 -3.11
CA ASN A 200 -20.55 -11.02 -4.18
C ASN A 200 -20.21 -10.15 -5.38
N ILE A 201 -18.93 -10.08 -5.71
CA ILE A 201 -18.41 -9.25 -6.80
C ILE A 201 -18.03 -10.05 -8.05
N THR A 202 -18.36 -11.34 -8.09
CA THR A 202 -17.99 -12.24 -9.22
C THR A 202 -18.56 -11.76 -10.55
N GLN A 203 -19.82 -11.28 -10.57
CA GLN A 203 -20.45 -10.80 -11.79
C GLN A 203 -19.75 -9.53 -12.31
N GLN A 204 -19.35 -8.64 -11.43
CA GLN A 204 -18.64 -7.40 -11.78
C GLN A 204 -17.24 -7.68 -12.33
N LEU A 205 -16.53 -8.66 -11.72
CA LEU A 205 -15.24 -9.12 -12.25
C LEU A 205 -15.36 -9.70 -13.65
N GLN A 206 -16.38 -10.51 -13.91
CA GLN A 206 -16.64 -11.00 -15.27
C GLN A 206 -17.03 -9.87 -16.25
N ALA A 207 -17.77 -8.88 -15.76
CA ALA A 207 -18.20 -7.75 -16.58
C ALA A 207 -17.02 -6.89 -17.05
N VAL A 208 -16.02 -6.63 -16.21
CA VAL A 208 -14.83 -5.82 -16.60
C VAL A 208 -13.89 -6.54 -17.58
N ASP A 209 -14.08 -7.84 -17.79
CA ASP A 209 -13.30 -8.62 -18.77
C ASP A 209 -13.84 -8.50 -20.19
N GLU A 210 -15.14 -8.30 -20.35
CA GLU A 210 -15.80 -8.30 -21.66
C GLU A 210 -16.66 -7.04 -21.82
N PRO A 211 -16.39 -6.18 -22.83
CA PRO A 211 -17.15 -4.94 -23.05
C PRO A 211 -18.67 -5.16 -23.19
N ALA A 212 -19.08 -6.23 -23.85
CA ALA A 212 -20.51 -6.54 -24.03
C ALA A 212 -21.20 -6.94 -22.70
N LEU A 213 -20.47 -7.65 -21.82
CA LEU A 213 -20.98 -7.97 -20.48
C LEU A 213 -21.02 -6.73 -19.60
N LEU A 214 -20.05 -5.84 -19.73
CA LEU A 214 -20.04 -4.57 -18.98
C LEU A 214 -21.19 -3.66 -19.36
N GLU A 215 -21.47 -3.51 -20.66
CA GLU A 215 -22.59 -2.73 -21.13
C GLU A 215 -23.92 -3.29 -20.60
N ARG A 216 -24.10 -4.60 -20.69
CA ARG A 216 -25.27 -5.28 -20.15
C ARG A 216 -25.39 -5.10 -18.63
N TYR A 217 -24.28 -5.28 -17.89
CA TYR A 217 -24.27 -5.06 -16.44
C TYR A 217 -24.68 -3.64 -16.08
N ASN A 218 -24.16 -2.64 -16.78
CA ASN A 218 -24.48 -1.23 -16.53
C ASN A 218 -25.97 -0.93 -16.76
N LEU A 219 -26.57 -1.50 -17.81
CA LEU A 219 -28.02 -1.36 -18.07
C LEU A 219 -28.87 -2.08 -17.00
N ASP A 220 -28.50 -3.28 -16.63
CA ASP A 220 -29.23 -4.08 -15.64
C ASP A 220 -29.12 -3.46 -14.23
N SER A 221 -28.00 -2.90 -13.85
CA SER A 221 -27.71 -2.35 -12.53
C SER A 221 -28.57 -1.12 -12.19
N VAL A 222 -29.04 -0.39 -13.19
CA VAL A 222 -29.94 0.76 -13.02
C VAL A 222 -31.30 0.31 -12.46
N ASN A 223 -31.83 -0.81 -12.97
CA ASN A 223 -33.14 -1.33 -12.60
C ASN A 223 -33.09 -2.36 -11.46
N ASN A 224 -31.95 -3.02 -11.33
CA ASN A 224 -31.75 -4.08 -10.34
C ASN A 224 -30.37 -3.92 -9.68
N PRO A 225 -30.21 -2.95 -8.77
CA PRO A 225 -28.92 -2.71 -8.11
C PRO A 225 -28.48 -3.92 -7.28
N ALA A 226 -27.19 -4.18 -7.29
CA ALA A 226 -26.59 -5.24 -6.46
C ALA A 226 -26.92 -5.00 -4.98
N LYS A 227 -27.15 -6.10 -4.25
CA LYS A 227 -27.46 -6.07 -2.82
C LYS A 227 -26.38 -6.88 -2.08
N PRO A 228 -26.04 -6.48 -0.84
CA PRO A 228 -25.14 -7.28 -0.04
C PRO A 228 -25.75 -8.66 0.25
N LEU A 229 -24.90 -9.68 0.30
CA LEU A 229 -25.29 -11.03 0.74
C LEU A 229 -25.66 -11.02 2.23
N TYR A 230 -24.99 -10.19 2.98
CA TYR A 230 -25.22 -10.02 4.42
C TYR A 230 -24.81 -8.61 4.86
N SER A 231 -25.58 -8.02 5.78
CA SER A 231 -25.31 -6.72 6.38
C SER A 231 -25.40 -6.85 7.90
N PHE A 232 -24.33 -6.48 8.59
CA PHE A 232 -24.27 -6.46 10.05
C PHE A 232 -24.35 -5.04 10.56
N THR A 233 -25.29 -4.81 11.45
CA THR A 233 -25.59 -3.50 12.07
C THR A 233 -25.40 -3.55 13.59
N GLY A 234 -24.67 -4.54 14.10
CA GLY A 234 -24.40 -4.70 15.52
C GLY A 234 -23.33 -3.77 16.05
N HIS A 235 -22.46 -3.28 15.17
CA HIS A 235 -21.58 -2.15 15.50
C HIS A 235 -22.39 -0.88 15.67
N GLN A 236 -22.00 -0.03 16.60
CA GLN A 236 -22.75 1.21 16.93
C GLN A 236 -22.05 2.46 16.41
N GLN A 237 -20.84 2.33 15.92
CA GLN A 237 -20.02 3.37 15.29
C GLN A 237 -19.32 2.78 14.08
N GLU A 238 -18.73 3.65 13.28
CA GLU A 238 -17.82 3.26 12.22
C GLU A 238 -16.59 2.52 12.74
N GLY A 239 -15.83 1.92 11.85
CA GLY A 239 -14.59 1.26 12.16
C GLY A 239 -13.69 1.09 10.94
N PHE A 240 -12.47 0.62 11.20
CA PHE A 240 -11.43 0.42 10.20
C PHE A 240 -10.89 -1.02 10.21
N GLY A 241 -10.95 -1.71 11.36
CA GLY A 241 -10.48 -3.08 11.48
C GLY A 241 -11.36 -4.06 10.69
N LEU A 242 -10.80 -4.72 9.66
CA LEU A 242 -11.52 -5.68 8.83
C LEU A 242 -10.53 -6.64 8.15
N ASP A 243 -10.68 -7.95 8.38
CA ASP A 243 -9.84 -8.93 7.71
C ASP A 243 -10.50 -10.30 7.58
N TRP A 244 -10.29 -10.96 6.43
CA TRP A 244 -10.70 -12.33 6.15
C TRP A 244 -9.66 -13.32 6.65
N CYS A 245 -10.13 -14.36 7.34
CA CYS A 245 -9.24 -15.41 7.83
C CYS A 245 -8.67 -16.26 6.66
N PRO A 246 -7.35 -16.25 6.45
CA PRO A 246 -6.74 -17.01 5.34
C PRO A 246 -6.76 -18.53 5.57
N THR A 247 -6.81 -18.97 6.83
CA THR A 247 -6.78 -20.38 7.22
C THR A 247 -8.17 -21.02 7.33
N GLU A 248 -9.25 -20.22 7.40
CA GLU A 248 -10.63 -20.66 7.45
C GLU A 248 -11.49 -19.82 6.49
N PRO A 249 -11.71 -20.31 5.24
CA PRO A 249 -12.42 -19.55 4.21
C PRO A 249 -13.80 -19.05 4.65
N GLY A 250 -14.06 -17.76 4.43
CA GLY A 250 -15.31 -17.10 4.76
C GLY A 250 -15.45 -16.65 6.23
N VAL A 251 -14.48 -16.94 7.09
CA VAL A 251 -14.41 -16.34 8.43
C VAL A 251 -13.87 -14.93 8.32
N LEU A 252 -14.52 -13.97 8.98
CA LEU A 252 -14.20 -12.55 8.95
C LEU A 252 -14.09 -12.03 10.38
N ALA A 253 -13.26 -11.01 10.61
CA ALA A 253 -13.24 -10.21 11.81
C ALA A 253 -13.52 -8.75 11.47
N SER A 254 -14.26 -8.04 12.32
CA SER A 254 -14.50 -6.60 12.21
C SER A 254 -14.33 -5.91 13.55
N GLY A 255 -13.72 -4.73 13.54
CA GLY A 255 -13.44 -3.92 14.72
C GLY A 255 -13.87 -2.47 14.53
N ASP A 256 -14.45 -1.85 15.56
CA ASP A 256 -14.99 -0.50 15.51
C ASP A 256 -14.26 0.51 16.40
N CYS A 257 -14.59 1.79 16.21
CA CYS A 257 -14.07 2.89 17.02
C CYS A 257 -14.53 2.85 18.50
N ARG A 258 -15.46 1.96 18.86
CA ARG A 258 -15.89 1.72 20.24
C ARG A 258 -15.14 0.57 20.91
N ARG A 259 -14.10 0.01 20.25
CA ARG A 259 -13.31 -1.13 20.73
C ARG A 259 -13.97 -2.51 20.63
N ASP A 260 -15.10 -2.64 19.96
CA ASP A 260 -15.80 -3.90 19.82
C ASP A 260 -15.27 -4.68 18.63
N ILE A 261 -14.84 -5.93 18.86
CA ILE A 261 -14.33 -6.83 17.81
C ILE A 261 -15.32 -8.00 17.72
N HIS A 262 -15.88 -8.19 16.54
CA HIS A 262 -16.82 -9.29 16.23
C HIS A 262 -16.22 -10.30 15.27
N ILE A 263 -16.49 -11.59 15.52
CA ILE A 263 -16.08 -12.71 14.70
C ILE A 263 -17.28 -13.24 13.92
N TRP A 264 -17.12 -13.39 12.63
CA TRP A 264 -18.14 -13.82 11.70
C TRP A 264 -17.81 -15.20 11.17
N LYS A 265 -18.77 -16.11 11.19
CA LYS A 265 -18.60 -17.47 10.67
C LYS A 265 -19.63 -17.73 9.58
N PRO A 266 -19.20 -18.24 8.41
CA PRO A 266 -20.15 -18.63 7.36
C PRO A 266 -21.01 -19.79 7.85
N ASN A 267 -22.26 -19.79 7.47
CA ASN A 267 -23.20 -20.89 7.75
C ASN A 267 -23.54 -21.67 6.45
N GLU A 268 -24.26 -22.78 6.61
CA GLU A 268 -24.65 -23.64 5.49
C GLU A 268 -25.60 -22.96 4.49
N ALA A 269 -26.36 -21.98 4.96
CA ALA A 269 -27.30 -21.20 4.14
C ALA A 269 -26.62 -20.17 3.23
N GLY A 270 -25.28 -20.02 3.32
CA GLY A 270 -24.51 -19.07 2.50
C GLY A 270 -24.55 -17.64 3.04
N THR A 271 -24.93 -17.47 4.31
CA THR A 271 -24.88 -16.21 5.06
C THR A 271 -23.92 -16.33 6.22
N TRP A 272 -23.85 -15.32 7.08
CA TRP A 272 -22.94 -15.28 8.23
C TRP A 272 -23.69 -15.29 9.55
N THR A 273 -23.11 -15.97 10.54
CA THR A 273 -23.48 -15.83 11.95
C THR A 273 -22.39 -15.03 12.64
N VAL A 274 -22.78 -13.91 13.26
CA VAL A 274 -21.86 -13.03 13.98
C VAL A 274 -22.08 -13.21 15.49
N ASP A 275 -20.99 -13.50 16.23
CA ASP A 275 -21.09 -13.54 17.70
C ASP A 275 -21.37 -12.11 18.20
N GLN A 276 -22.54 -11.95 18.86
CA GLN A 276 -22.98 -10.66 19.39
C GLN A 276 -22.16 -10.20 20.61
N ARG A 277 -21.34 -11.08 21.18
CA ARG A 277 -20.46 -10.76 22.29
C ARG A 277 -19.10 -10.39 21.72
N PRO A 278 -18.70 -9.10 21.77
CA PRO A 278 -17.41 -8.68 21.27
C PRO A 278 -16.27 -9.26 22.10
N LEU A 279 -15.09 -9.38 21.50
CA LEU A 279 -13.85 -9.69 22.23
C LEU A 279 -13.53 -8.50 23.15
N VAL A 280 -13.18 -8.81 24.41
CA VAL A 280 -12.96 -7.79 25.45
C VAL A 280 -11.47 -7.68 25.77
N GLY A 281 -10.92 -6.47 25.66
CA GLY A 281 -9.54 -6.21 26.03
C GLY A 281 -9.10 -4.78 25.75
N HIS A 282 -9.25 -4.30 24.51
CA HIS A 282 -8.91 -2.92 24.16
C HIS A 282 -9.75 -1.89 24.92
N THR A 283 -9.18 -0.70 25.11
CA THR A 283 -9.83 0.40 25.86
C THR A 283 -10.18 1.59 24.96
N ALA A 284 -9.76 1.58 23.69
CA ALA A 284 -10.02 2.61 22.71
C ALA A 284 -10.27 1.99 21.32
N SER A 285 -10.44 2.80 20.28
CA SER A 285 -10.70 2.42 18.89
C SER A 285 -9.78 1.33 18.37
N ILE A 286 -10.34 0.40 17.58
CA ILE A 286 -9.60 -0.60 16.83
C ILE A 286 -9.31 -0.06 15.44
N GLU A 287 -8.03 0.17 15.14
CA GLU A 287 -7.61 0.76 13.88
C GLU A 287 -7.33 -0.30 12.82
N ASP A 288 -6.74 -1.45 13.22
CA ASP A 288 -6.50 -2.54 12.27
C ASP A 288 -6.66 -3.91 12.91
N ILE A 289 -7.01 -4.90 12.08
CA ILE A 289 -7.15 -6.32 12.43
C ILE A 289 -6.46 -7.13 11.36
N GLN A 290 -5.67 -8.11 11.77
CA GLN A 290 -5.13 -9.12 10.87
C GLN A 290 -5.21 -10.53 11.47
N TRP A 291 -5.77 -11.46 10.70
CA TRP A 291 -5.70 -12.87 11.04
C TRP A 291 -4.29 -13.40 10.86
N SER A 292 -3.91 -14.34 11.72
CA SER A 292 -2.66 -15.07 11.54
C SER A 292 -2.67 -15.77 10.17
N PRO A 293 -1.64 -15.60 9.36
CA PRO A 293 -1.53 -16.29 8.07
C PRO A 293 -1.39 -17.81 8.21
N ASN A 294 -0.94 -18.30 9.36
CA ASN A 294 -0.54 -19.68 9.57
C ASN A 294 -1.36 -20.41 10.66
N GLU A 295 -1.90 -19.69 11.65
CA GLU A 295 -2.58 -20.28 12.80
C GLU A 295 -4.09 -20.03 12.74
N ARG A 296 -4.87 -21.11 12.86
CA ARG A 296 -6.33 -21.02 12.93
C ARG A 296 -6.78 -20.33 14.22
N ASN A 297 -7.86 -19.58 14.10
CA ASN A 297 -8.50 -18.91 15.24
C ASN A 297 -7.63 -17.88 15.98
N VAL A 298 -6.50 -17.47 15.40
CA VAL A 298 -5.61 -16.47 15.97
C VAL A 298 -5.65 -15.21 15.11
N LEU A 299 -5.82 -14.05 15.74
CA LEU A 299 -5.75 -12.74 15.09
C LEU A 299 -4.96 -11.73 15.93
N ALA A 300 -4.46 -10.71 15.29
CA ALA A 300 -3.83 -9.55 15.89
C ALA A 300 -4.70 -8.31 15.69
N THR A 301 -4.63 -7.38 16.63
CA THR A 301 -5.28 -6.07 16.53
C THR A 301 -4.36 -4.99 17.05
N CYS A 302 -4.48 -3.78 16.49
CA CYS A 302 -3.89 -2.57 17.05
C CYS A 302 -4.97 -1.53 17.37
N SER A 303 -4.63 -0.58 18.22
CA SER A 303 -5.61 0.35 18.77
C SER A 303 -4.99 1.69 19.17
N VAL A 304 -5.83 2.70 19.23
CA VAL A 304 -5.58 4.01 19.84
C VAL A 304 -5.16 3.89 21.31
N ASP A 305 -5.44 2.77 21.98
CA ASP A 305 -4.95 2.50 23.34
C ASP A 305 -3.42 2.20 23.39
N ARG A 306 -2.72 2.28 22.27
CA ARG A 306 -1.27 2.07 22.11
C ARG A 306 -0.83 0.65 22.44
N THR A 307 -1.74 -0.31 22.31
CA THR A 307 -1.43 -1.73 22.47
C THR A 307 -1.62 -2.50 21.18
N ILE A 308 -0.79 -3.53 20.98
CA ILE A 308 -1.02 -4.57 19.99
C ILE A 308 -1.40 -5.83 20.76
N ARG A 309 -2.48 -6.49 20.37
CA ARG A 309 -3.01 -7.67 21.07
C ARG A 309 -3.15 -8.86 20.14
N ILE A 310 -2.83 -10.03 20.67
CA ILE A 310 -3.04 -11.32 20.00
C ILE A 310 -4.18 -12.05 20.68
N TRP A 311 -5.10 -12.57 19.89
CA TRP A 311 -6.34 -13.17 20.35
C TRP A 311 -6.48 -14.62 19.87
N ASP A 312 -7.04 -15.48 20.72
CA ASP A 312 -7.51 -16.82 20.36
C ASP A 312 -9.04 -16.85 20.43
N THR A 313 -9.70 -16.93 19.28
CA THR A 313 -11.16 -16.85 19.13
C THR A 313 -11.89 -18.11 19.63
N ARG A 314 -11.16 -19.16 20.05
CA ARG A 314 -11.74 -20.35 20.71
C ARG A 314 -12.07 -20.10 22.17
N ALA A 315 -11.38 -19.15 22.78
CA ALA A 315 -11.62 -18.78 24.17
C ALA A 315 -12.90 -17.93 24.31
N ALA A 316 -13.45 -17.89 25.50
CA ALA A 316 -14.56 -16.98 25.78
C ALA A 316 -14.10 -15.52 25.58
N PRO A 317 -14.96 -14.61 25.08
CA PRO A 317 -14.57 -13.25 24.70
C PRO A 317 -13.72 -12.48 25.70
N HIS A 318 -14.02 -12.62 27.00
CA HIS A 318 -13.29 -11.98 28.10
C HIS A 318 -11.94 -12.67 28.46
N LYS A 319 -11.61 -13.78 27.80
CA LYS A 319 -10.36 -14.55 27.97
C LYS A 319 -9.64 -14.76 26.64
N ALA A 320 -10.12 -14.16 25.58
CA ALA A 320 -9.60 -14.40 24.23
C ALA A 320 -8.26 -13.68 24.01
N CYS A 321 -7.98 -12.58 24.70
CA CYS A 321 -6.69 -11.89 24.62
C CYS A 321 -5.60 -12.75 25.28
N MET A 322 -4.64 -13.20 24.50
CA MET A 322 -3.57 -14.11 24.92
C MET A 322 -2.25 -13.38 25.18
N LEU A 323 -1.90 -12.42 24.32
CA LEU A 323 -0.67 -11.64 24.42
C LEU A 323 -0.99 -10.16 24.22
N THR A 324 -0.22 -9.29 24.88
CA THR A 324 -0.31 -7.84 24.73
C THR A 324 1.09 -7.24 24.72
N ALA A 325 1.38 -6.40 23.72
CA ALA A 325 2.47 -5.45 23.74
C ALA A 325 1.91 -4.12 24.26
N GLU A 326 2.24 -3.78 25.50
CA GLU A 326 1.80 -2.54 26.15
C GLU A 326 2.72 -1.39 25.74
N ASN A 327 2.14 -0.19 25.52
CA ASN A 327 2.87 1.00 25.07
C ASN A 327 3.76 0.69 23.87
N ALA A 328 3.20 0.00 22.87
CA ALA A 328 3.92 -0.43 21.69
C ALA A 328 4.39 0.76 20.85
N HIS A 329 3.68 1.88 20.89
CA HIS A 329 4.03 3.17 20.32
C HIS A 329 3.85 4.31 21.33
N GLU A 330 4.45 5.46 21.06
CA GLU A 330 4.26 6.66 21.88
C GLU A 330 2.89 7.30 21.66
N LYS A 331 2.32 7.11 20.46
CA LYS A 331 1.00 7.61 20.03
C LYS A 331 0.12 6.45 19.55
N ASP A 332 -0.97 6.78 18.89
CA ASP A 332 -1.95 5.84 18.34
C ASP A 332 -1.31 4.89 17.34
N ILE A 333 -1.77 3.65 17.28
CA ILE A 333 -1.28 2.64 16.35
C ILE A 333 -2.33 2.45 15.26
N ASN A 334 -1.98 2.82 14.03
CA ASN A 334 -2.92 2.86 12.91
C ASN A 334 -2.99 1.54 12.12
N VAL A 335 -1.87 0.81 12.07
CA VAL A 335 -1.73 -0.32 11.15
C VAL A 335 -0.79 -1.38 11.72
N ILE A 336 -1.09 -2.63 11.42
CA ILE A 336 -0.21 -3.78 11.66
C ILE A 336 -0.09 -4.62 10.39
N SER A 337 1.01 -5.35 10.27
CA SER A 337 1.19 -6.34 9.22
C SER A 337 1.85 -7.59 9.79
N TRP A 338 1.24 -8.74 9.53
CA TRP A 338 1.74 -10.03 10.00
C TRP A 338 2.56 -10.70 8.91
N ASN A 339 3.81 -11.03 9.21
CA ASN A 339 4.67 -11.75 8.26
C ASN A 339 4.18 -13.19 8.08
N SER A 340 4.03 -13.62 6.81
CA SER A 340 3.49 -14.94 6.49
C SER A 340 4.51 -16.09 6.63
N LYS A 341 5.80 -15.78 6.70
CA LYS A 341 6.89 -16.78 6.73
C LYS A 341 7.69 -16.75 8.01
N GLU A 342 7.83 -15.57 8.62
CA GLU A 342 8.61 -15.37 9.83
C GLU A 342 7.69 -14.96 11.00
N PRO A 343 8.08 -15.22 12.25
CA PRO A 343 7.25 -14.90 13.42
C PRO A 343 7.33 -13.42 13.81
N PHE A 344 7.08 -12.55 12.84
CA PHE A 344 7.14 -11.10 13.04
C PHE A 344 5.79 -10.42 12.75
N ILE A 345 5.53 -9.35 13.50
CA ILE A 345 4.51 -8.35 13.18
C ILE A 345 5.22 -7.01 13.01
N ALA A 346 4.89 -6.28 11.96
CA ALA A 346 5.25 -4.88 11.81
C ALA A 346 4.08 -4.01 12.28
N SER A 347 4.36 -2.82 12.84
CA SER A 347 3.35 -1.84 13.22
C SER A 347 3.79 -0.43 12.87
N GLY A 348 2.83 0.41 12.49
CA GLY A 348 3.00 1.83 12.23
C GLY A 348 1.99 2.66 13.02
N GLY A 349 2.39 3.84 13.45
CA GLY A 349 1.55 4.71 14.26
C GLY A 349 1.71 6.19 13.96
N ASP A 350 1.00 7.02 14.70
CA ASP A 350 1.00 8.49 14.63
C ASP A 350 2.33 9.12 15.04
N ASP A 351 3.22 8.34 15.64
CA ASP A 351 4.57 8.78 15.99
C ASP A 351 5.56 8.71 14.80
N GLY A 352 5.12 8.16 13.65
CA GLY A 352 5.94 7.99 12.45
C GLY A 352 6.97 6.88 12.56
N PHE A 353 6.94 6.08 13.63
CA PHE A 353 7.84 4.95 13.77
C PHE A 353 7.26 3.68 13.13
N LEU A 354 8.13 2.95 12.46
CA LEU A 354 7.90 1.58 12.04
C LEU A 354 8.59 0.64 13.05
N HIS A 355 7.81 -0.17 13.74
CA HIS A 355 8.32 -1.17 14.68
C HIS A 355 8.14 -2.59 14.14
N VAL A 356 9.09 -3.46 14.45
CA VAL A 356 9.03 -4.90 14.17
C VAL A 356 9.08 -5.68 15.48
N TRP A 357 8.13 -6.57 15.68
CA TRP A 357 7.92 -7.35 16.89
C TRP A 357 8.16 -8.83 16.63
N ASP A 358 8.95 -9.47 17.50
CA ASP A 358 9.11 -10.93 17.50
C ASP A 358 8.02 -11.57 18.37
N LEU A 359 7.14 -12.35 17.77
CA LEU A 359 6.02 -13.03 18.44
C LEU A 359 6.47 -14.00 19.54
N ARG A 360 7.71 -14.51 19.48
CA ARG A 360 8.28 -15.40 20.50
C ARG A 360 8.57 -14.68 21.81
N GLN A 361 8.71 -13.35 21.78
CA GLN A 361 9.04 -12.50 22.92
C GLN A 361 8.08 -11.32 23.07
N PHE A 362 6.95 -11.35 22.40
CA PHE A 362 6.03 -10.24 22.14
C PHE A 362 5.65 -9.39 23.38
N SER A 363 5.30 -10.02 24.48
CA SER A 363 4.87 -9.31 25.69
C SER A 363 6.01 -8.96 26.67
N ARG A 364 7.25 -9.31 26.36
CA ARG A 364 8.37 -9.24 27.31
C ARG A 364 9.52 -8.36 26.85
N SER A 365 9.60 -8.08 25.59
CA SER A 365 10.74 -7.39 24.98
C SER A 365 10.27 -6.16 24.19
N PRO A 366 11.11 -5.13 24.06
CA PRO A 366 10.87 -4.05 23.11
C PRO A 366 10.85 -4.61 21.69
N PRO A 367 10.42 -3.81 20.69
CA PRO A 367 10.50 -4.21 19.30
C PRO A 367 11.93 -4.61 18.91
N VAL A 368 12.07 -5.62 18.06
CA VAL A 368 13.38 -6.10 17.59
C VAL A 368 13.96 -5.19 16.51
N GLY A 369 13.13 -4.40 15.85
CA GLY A 369 13.50 -3.34 14.90
C GLY A 369 12.67 -2.09 15.14
N THR A 370 13.32 -0.92 15.07
CA THR A 370 12.69 0.40 15.17
C THR A 370 13.28 1.29 14.10
N PHE A 371 12.44 1.78 13.19
CA PHE A 371 12.86 2.61 12.07
C PHE A 371 12.11 3.93 12.12
N LYS A 372 12.89 5.02 12.15
CA LYS A 372 12.39 6.39 12.11
C LYS A 372 12.77 6.99 10.77
N HIS A 373 11.83 7.01 9.86
CA HIS A 373 11.98 7.66 8.55
C HIS A 373 10.80 8.60 8.29
N HIS A 374 9.57 8.09 8.48
CA HIS A 374 8.39 8.91 8.28
C HIS A 374 8.34 10.10 9.24
N THR A 375 8.00 11.27 8.71
CA THR A 375 7.87 12.53 9.46
C THR A 375 6.45 12.81 9.90
N ALA A 376 5.48 12.03 9.41
CA ALA A 376 4.06 12.09 9.72
C ALA A 376 3.52 10.70 10.07
N PRO A 377 2.24 10.56 10.48
CA PRO A 377 1.62 9.27 10.77
C PRO A 377 1.78 8.23 9.67
N ILE A 378 2.11 7.00 10.05
CA ILE A 378 2.12 5.87 9.13
C ILE A 378 0.68 5.40 8.92
N THR A 379 0.25 5.34 7.67
CA THR A 379 -1.12 4.96 7.28
C THR A 379 -1.24 3.51 6.85
N SER A 380 -0.16 2.93 6.30
CA SER A 380 -0.19 1.54 5.82
C SER A 380 1.18 0.88 5.93
N VAL A 381 1.19 -0.41 6.26
CA VAL A 381 2.39 -1.26 6.31
C VAL A 381 2.04 -2.63 5.78
N GLU A 382 2.84 -3.20 4.89
CA GLU A 382 2.65 -4.59 4.46
C GLU A 382 3.98 -5.29 4.20
N TRP A 383 4.11 -6.53 4.69
CA TRP A 383 5.20 -7.43 4.34
C TRP A 383 5.07 -7.94 2.91
N ASN A 384 6.20 -8.07 2.23
CA ASN A 384 6.25 -8.70 0.92
C ASN A 384 5.90 -10.20 1.04
N TRP A 385 5.06 -10.69 0.13
CA TRP A 385 4.59 -12.07 0.15
C TRP A 385 5.65 -13.10 -0.25
N ILE A 386 6.64 -12.67 -1.02
CA ILE A 386 7.70 -13.51 -1.58
C ILE A 386 8.97 -13.41 -0.74
N GLU A 387 9.42 -12.19 -0.44
CA GLU A 387 10.66 -11.89 0.30
C GLU A 387 10.32 -11.55 1.76
N PRO A 388 10.58 -12.47 2.72
CA PRO A 388 10.13 -12.28 4.11
C PRO A 388 10.88 -11.19 4.88
N SER A 389 12.02 -10.74 4.40
CA SER A 389 12.76 -9.61 4.99
C SER A 389 12.31 -8.26 4.46
N VAL A 390 11.53 -8.23 3.38
CA VAL A 390 11.09 -7.01 2.70
C VAL A 390 9.71 -6.60 3.18
N LEU A 391 9.53 -5.30 3.42
CA LEU A 391 8.23 -4.70 3.70
C LEU A 391 8.14 -3.29 3.10
N ALA A 392 6.93 -2.79 2.99
CA ALA A 392 6.65 -1.42 2.57
C ALA A 392 5.88 -0.70 3.68
N SER A 393 6.14 0.60 3.85
CA SER A 393 5.38 1.50 4.72
C SER A 393 4.96 2.75 3.94
N ALA A 394 3.76 3.25 4.20
CA ALA A 394 3.26 4.51 3.65
C ALA A 394 2.85 5.45 4.77
N GLY A 395 3.00 6.76 4.55
CA GLY A 395 2.68 7.76 5.56
C GLY A 395 1.96 8.99 4.98
N GLU A 396 1.39 9.79 5.89
CA GLU A 396 0.79 11.09 5.58
C GLU A 396 1.84 12.14 5.13
N ASP A 397 3.13 11.80 5.20
CA ASP A 397 4.23 12.56 4.62
C ASP A 397 4.37 12.39 3.10
N ASN A 398 3.37 11.74 2.46
CA ASN A 398 3.30 11.51 1.02
C ASN A 398 4.40 10.60 0.47
N GLN A 399 4.92 9.70 1.29
CA GLN A 399 5.97 8.77 0.93
C GLN A 399 5.53 7.32 1.10
N VAL A 400 6.05 6.46 0.21
CA VAL A 400 6.10 5.01 0.43
C VAL A 400 7.57 4.62 0.55
N ALA A 401 7.95 4.04 1.66
CA ALA A 401 9.29 3.56 1.92
C ALA A 401 9.35 2.03 1.79
N LEU A 402 10.31 1.53 1.02
CA LEU A 402 10.59 0.10 0.89
C LEU A 402 11.79 -0.26 1.75
N TRP A 403 11.67 -1.36 2.47
CA TRP A 403 12.65 -1.80 3.47
C TRP A 403 13.07 -3.24 3.22
N ASP A 404 14.37 -3.53 3.36
CA ASP A 404 14.86 -4.90 3.51
C ASP A 404 15.63 -5.03 4.82
N LEU A 405 15.06 -5.77 5.75
CA LEU A 405 15.63 -5.97 7.08
C LEU A 405 16.88 -6.89 7.08
N ALA A 406 17.18 -7.55 5.97
CA ALA A 406 18.37 -8.37 5.81
C ALA A 406 19.61 -7.54 5.43
N VAL A 407 19.43 -6.27 5.06
CA VAL A 407 20.55 -5.39 4.70
C VAL A 407 21.27 -4.90 5.95
N GLU A 408 22.57 -5.10 5.99
CA GLU A 408 23.48 -4.58 7.01
C GLU A 408 24.45 -3.56 6.37
N ARG A 409 24.84 -2.54 7.13
CA ARG A 409 25.80 -1.54 6.68
C ARG A 409 27.20 -2.16 6.56
N ASP A 410 27.88 -1.93 5.45
CA ASP A 410 29.31 -2.23 5.33
C ASP A 410 30.12 -1.00 5.78
N ASP A 411 30.86 -1.14 6.88
CA ASP A 411 31.68 -0.07 7.45
C ASP A 411 32.85 0.36 6.54
N ASN A 412 33.11 -0.36 5.47
CA ASN A 412 34.23 -0.07 4.53
C ASN A 412 33.80 0.73 3.30
N GLU A 413 32.53 0.95 3.07
CA GLU A 413 32.05 1.71 1.91
C GLU A 413 32.05 3.23 2.15
N ARG A 414 32.44 3.96 1.09
CA ARG A 414 32.28 5.40 1.04
C ARG A 414 30.82 5.71 0.68
N ILE A 415 30.08 6.15 1.66
CA ILE A 415 28.68 6.60 1.51
C ILE A 415 28.72 8.12 1.39
N ASP A 416 27.93 8.68 0.49
CA ASP A 416 27.72 10.11 0.37
C ASP A 416 27.24 10.68 1.71
N GLU A 417 27.69 11.90 2.03
CA GLU A 417 27.42 12.50 3.34
C GLU A 417 25.92 12.63 3.63
N ASP A 418 25.14 12.91 2.63
CA ASP A 418 23.68 13.06 2.71
C ASP A 418 22.96 11.74 3.01
N LEU A 419 23.53 10.61 2.61
CA LEU A 419 22.97 9.27 2.80
C LEU A 419 23.39 8.60 4.12
N LYS A 420 24.36 9.17 4.84
CA LYS A 420 24.88 8.59 6.10
C LYS A 420 23.81 8.50 7.21
N ASN A 421 22.84 9.38 7.18
CA ASN A 421 21.80 9.47 8.20
C ASN A 421 20.63 8.53 7.95
N LEU A 422 20.54 7.91 6.76
CA LEU A 422 19.44 7.01 6.43
C LEU A 422 19.72 5.59 6.94
N PRO A 423 18.66 4.87 7.37
CA PRO A 423 18.81 3.48 7.78
C PRO A 423 19.31 2.62 6.60
N PRO A 424 20.28 1.74 6.78
CA PRO A 424 20.80 0.89 5.71
C PRO A 424 19.73 -0.07 5.16
N GLN A 425 18.67 -0.32 5.90
CA GLN A 425 17.54 -1.16 5.50
C GLN A 425 16.56 -0.45 4.56
N LEU A 426 16.65 0.88 4.41
CA LEU A 426 15.79 1.64 3.51
C LEU A 426 16.29 1.46 2.07
N LEU A 427 15.51 0.77 1.22
CA LEU A 427 15.88 0.46 -0.16
C LEU A 427 15.45 1.54 -1.15
N PHE A 428 14.27 2.13 -0.90
CA PHE A 428 13.61 2.97 -1.89
C PHE A 428 12.57 3.88 -1.24
N ILE A 429 12.39 5.08 -1.79
CA ILE A 429 11.36 6.03 -1.40
C ILE A 429 10.55 6.37 -2.66
N HIS A 430 9.27 6.01 -2.70
CA HIS A 430 8.34 6.42 -3.73
C HIS A 430 7.56 7.65 -3.28
N GLN A 431 7.47 8.66 -4.15
CA GLN A 431 6.77 9.92 -3.94
C GLN A 431 5.88 10.27 -5.14
N GLY A 432 5.23 11.44 -5.11
CA GLY A 432 4.39 11.95 -6.19
C GLY A 432 2.89 11.73 -6.00
N GLN A 433 2.49 11.09 -4.91
CA GLN A 433 1.10 11.02 -4.47
C GLN A 433 0.88 11.90 -3.24
N ASN A 434 -0.33 12.41 -3.06
CA ASN A 434 -0.70 13.22 -1.90
C ASN A 434 -1.72 12.46 -1.04
N ASP A 435 -1.46 12.46 0.28
CA ASP A 435 -2.35 11.84 1.27
C ASP A 435 -2.55 10.33 0.99
N ILE A 436 -1.45 9.58 1.05
CA ILE A 436 -1.45 8.13 0.80
C ILE A 436 -2.19 7.42 1.95
N LYS A 437 -3.19 6.60 1.60
CA LYS A 437 -4.05 5.94 2.59
C LYS A 437 -3.76 4.46 2.77
N GLU A 438 -3.52 3.73 1.70
CA GLU A 438 -3.29 2.28 1.78
C GLU A 438 -2.32 1.82 0.68
N LEU A 439 -1.57 0.78 0.97
CA LEU A 439 -0.68 0.10 0.02
C LEU A 439 -0.86 -1.42 0.12
N HIS A 440 -0.66 -2.11 -1.01
CA HIS A 440 -0.63 -3.57 -1.05
C HIS A 440 0.40 -4.09 -2.04
N TRP A 441 1.16 -5.11 -1.60
CA TRP A 441 1.98 -5.93 -2.48
C TRP A 441 1.11 -6.86 -3.30
N HIS A 442 1.34 -6.91 -4.62
CA HIS A 442 0.56 -7.77 -5.50
C HIS A 442 1.00 -9.24 -5.35
N LYS A 443 0.09 -10.11 -4.90
CA LYS A 443 0.39 -11.51 -4.60
C LYS A 443 0.77 -12.35 -5.81
N GLN A 444 0.35 -11.97 -7.03
CA GLN A 444 0.57 -12.71 -8.29
C GLN A 444 1.59 -12.03 -9.22
N LEU A 445 1.96 -10.78 -8.95
CA LEU A 445 2.92 -9.99 -9.72
C LEU A 445 4.10 -9.64 -8.81
N PRO A 446 5.23 -10.37 -8.89
CA PRO A 446 6.36 -10.17 -7.99
C PRO A 446 6.93 -8.75 -8.06
N GLY A 447 7.12 -8.12 -6.89
CA GLY A 447 7.68 -6.79 -6.75
C GLY A 447 6.73 -5.64 -7.14
N VAL A 448 5.51 -5.94 -7.56
CA VAL A 448 4.50 -4.90 -7.88
C VAL A 448 3.79 -4.46 -6.61
N ILE A 449 3.68 -3.14 -6.44
CA ILE A 449 2.95 -2.46 -5.38
C ILE A 449 1.81 -1.65 -6.00
N VAL A 450 0.68 -1.64 -5.32
CA VAL A 450 -0.43 -0.73 -5.60
C VAL A 450 -0.64 0.16 -4.38
N THR A 451 -0.85 1.45 -4.62
CA THR A 451 -1.14 2.43 -3.56
C THR A 451 -2.40 3.21 -3.89
N THR A 452 -3.13 3.65 -2.87
CA THR A 452 -4.22 4.60 -3.01
C THR A 452 -3.93 5.88 -2.24
N ALA A 453 -4.27 7.00 -2.84
CA ALA A 453 -4.08 8.33 -2.30
C ALA A 453 -5.25 9.24 -2.70
N HIS A 454 -5.25 10.48 -2.21
CA HIS A 454 -6.24 11.47 -2.63
C HIS A 454 -6.21 11.71 -4.15
N THR A 455 -5.04 11.62 -4.76
CA THR A 455 -4.81 11.82 -6.20
C THR A 455 -5.20 10.60 -7.06
N GLY A 456 -5.50 9.45 -6.47
CA GLY A 456 -5.82 8.21 -7.18
C GLY A 456 -4.89 7.06 -6.82
N PHE A 457 -4.74 6.11 -7.75
CA PHE A 457 -3.90 4.93 -7.58
C PHE A 457 -2.59 5.06 -8.33
N ASN A 458 -1.51 4.58 -7.71
CA ASN A 458 -0.29 4.22 -8.42
C ASN A 458 -0.15 2.70 -8.43
N ILE A 459 0.27 2.13 -9.55
CA ILE A 459 0.72 0.75 -9.66
C ILE A 459 2.14 0.77 -10.20
N PHE A 460 3.09 0.27 -9.41
CA PHE A 460 4.50 0.38 -9.75
C PHE A 460 5.32 -0.83 -9.33
N LYS A 461 6.44 -0.99 -9.99
CA LYS A 461 7.51 -1.91 -9.64
C LYS A 461 8.82 -1.18 -9.75
N THR A 462 9.62 -1.22 -8.69
CA THR A 462 10.93 -0.56 -8.62
C THR A 462 12.03 -1.49 -9.12
N ILE A 463 13.20 -0.91 -9.42
CA ILE A 463 14.39 -1.68 -9.74
C ILE A 463 15.03 -2.35 -8.49
N SER A 464 14.60 -1.94 -7.29
CA SER A 464 15.18 -2.37 -6.01
C SER A 464 14.57 -3.67 -5.47
N VAL A 465 13.36 -4.06 -5.94
CA VAL A 465 12.61 -5.22 -5.39
C VAL A 465 12.05 -6.11 -6.51
#